data_26f7d11ac8cd93132516643091109f66
#
_entry.id   26f7d11ac8cd93132516643091109f66
#
_cell.length_a   1.000
_cell.length_b   1.000
_cell.length_c   1.000
_cell.angle_alpha   90.00
_cell.angle_beta   90.00
_cell.angle_gamma   90.00
#
_symmetry.space_group_name_H-M   'P 1'
#
loop_
_entity.id
_entity.type
_entity.pdbx_description
1 polymer ?
#
loop_
_entity_poly.entity_id
_entity_poly.type
_entity_poly.pdbx_seq_one_letter_code
_entity_poly.pdbx_strand_id
1 'polypeptide(L)'
;MARIDEIEAEVKHDVIAFLTNLAEHVGPEARFVHQGMTSSDVLDTCFNIQLVRAADLLIADLDALLAVLERRAHEHRDSITIGRSHGIHAEPTTFGLKMAQAYAEFDRAKSRMRAAREEVATCAISGAVGSFANIDPHVEAHVAEKLGLAIEPVSTQVIPRDRHAMYFATLGVIASSVERLATEIRHLQRTEVLEVEEYFSPGQKGSSAMPHKRNPVLTENLTGLARMVRSYAFPAMENVALWHERDISHSSVERMIGPDATITLDFALARLTSVMDKLLVYPDRMRANMDRLGGLVNSQRVLLALTQKGMSREKAYGLVQRNAMKVWESDGRDHLLDLLKADPELADLFGAGELEGLFDLGYHTKHVETIFHRVFGR
;
A
#
# COMPACT_ATOMS: atom_id res chain seq x y z
N MET A 1 -29.57 -21.29 11.68
CA MET A 1 -29.95 -20.32 10.61
C MET A 1 -31.39 -20.56 10.18
N ALA A 2 -31.78 -21.68 9.55
CA ALA A 2 -33.16 -21.88 9.04
C ALA A 2 -34.29 -21.52 10.03
N ARG A 3 -34.17 -21.90 11.32
CA ARG A 3 -35.16 -21.53 12.34
C ARG A 3 -35.22 -20.03 12.61
N ILE A 4 -34.09 -19.34 12.56
CA ILE A 4 -34.02 -17.87 12.70
C ILE A 4 -34.71 -17.22 11.51
N ASP A 5 -34.43 -17.71 10.28
CA ASP A 5 -35.05 -17.19 9.05
C ASP A 5 -36.60 -17.35 9.07
N GLU A 6 -37.11 -18.49 9.57
CA GLU A 6 -38.54 -18.71 9.77
C GLU A 6 -39.17 -17.68 10.74
N ILE A 7 -38.53 -17.45 11.89
CA ILE A 7 -39.01 -16.49 12.89
C ILE A 7 -38.94 -15.07 12.31
N GLU A 8 -37.84 -14.71 11.64
CA GLU A 8 -37.68 -13.39 11.03
C GLU A 8 -38.71 -13.11 9.94
N ALA A 9 -39.09 -14.12 9.17
CA ALA A 9 -40.15 -13.98 8.18
C ALA A 9 -41.49 -13.54 8.78
N GLU A 10 -41.72 -13.85 10.05
CA GLU A 10 -42.93 -13.46 10.81
C GLU A 10 -42.70 -12.10 11.51
N VAL A 11 -41.65 -12.00 12.36
CA VAL A 11 -41.45 -10.84 13.24
C VAL A 11 -40.81 -9.63 12.54
N LYS A 12 -40.22 -9.82 11.36
CA LYS A 12 -39.55 -8.78 10.53
C LYS A 12 -38.47 -8.01 11.29
N HIS A 13 -37.74 -8.70 12.18
CA HIS A 13 -36.67 -8.11 12.97
C HIS A 13 -35.61 -9.17 13.29
N ASP A 14 -34.41 -8.97 12.77
CA ASP A 14 -33.28 -9.91 12.83
C ASP A 14 -32.86 -10.25 14.28
N VAL A 15 -32.60 -9.24 15.11
CA VAL A 15 -32.18 -9.44 16.50
C VAL A 15 -33.26 -10.13 17.33
N ILE A 16 -34.55 -9.77 17.14
CA ILE A 16 -35.66 -10.45 17.83
C ILE A 16 -35.75 -11.91 17.38
N ALA A 17 -35.58 -12.20 16.09
CA ALA A 17 -35.59 -13.57 15.59
C ALA A 17 -34.44 -14.40 16.18
N PHE A 18 -33.24 -13.83 16.27
CA PHE A 18 -32.08 -14.45 16.91
C PHE A 18 -32.37 -14.73 18.41
N LEU A 19 -32.85 -13.75 19.16
CA LEU A 19 -33.12 -13.87 20.59
C LEU A 19 -34.25 -14.90 20.86
N THR A 20 -35.27 -14.94 20.02
CA THR A 20 -36.34 -15.93 20.11
C THR A 20 -35.82 -17.35 19.91
N ASN A 21 -35.00 -17.56 18.90
CA ASN A 21 -34.36 -18.85 18.69
C ASN A 21 -33.40 -19.21 19.84
N LEU A 22 -32.64 -18.25 20.36
CA LEU A 22 -31.77 -18.47 21.52
C LEU A 22 -32.60 -18.92 22.75
N ALA A 23 -33.79 -18.32 22.98
CA ALA A 23 -34.67 -18.65 24.07
C ALA A 23 -35.20 -20.09 23.97
N GLU A 24 -35.45 -20.63 22.78
CA GLU A 24 -35.84 -22.02 22.55
C GLU A 24 -34.79 -23.02 23.10
N HIS A 25 -33.50 -22.60 23.18
CA HIS A 25 -32.42 -23.45 23.68
C HIS A 25 -31.97 -23.17 25.11
N VAL A 26 -32.06 -21.89 25.56
CA VAL A 26 -31.65 -21.47 26.91
C VAL A 26 -32.73 -21.75 27.95
N GLY A 27 -34.01 -21.72 27.55
CA GLY A 27 -35.14 -21.90 28.44
C GLY A 27 -35.44 -20.66 29.31
N PRO A 28 -35.93 -20.82 30.57
CA PRO A 28 -36.47 -19.71 31.38
C PRO A 28 -35.50 -18.57 31.65
N GLU A 29 -34.21 -18.86 31.68
CA GLU A 29 -33.16 -17.84 31.89
C GLU A 29 -32.96 -16.91 30.69
N ALA A 30 -33.54 -17.23 29.55
CA ALA A 30 -33.52 -16.36 28.36
C ALA A 30 -34.14 -14.97 28.64
N ARG A 31 -35.00 -14.85 29.68
CA ARG A 31 -35.56 -13.56 30.09
C ARG A 31 -34.54 -12.51 30.50
N PHE A 32 -33.32 -12.92 30.85
CA PHE A 32 -32.24 -12.01 31.22
C PHE A 32 -31.36 -11.65 30.02
N VAL A 33 -31.44 -12.42 28.94
CA VAL A 33 -30.66 -12.14 27.72
C VAL A 33 -31.24 -10.89 27.07
N HIS A 34 -30.37 -9.91 26.74
CA HIS A 34 -30.76 -8.62 26.15
C HIS A 34 -31.60 -7.71 27.08
N GLN A 35 -31.65 -7.97 28.38
CA GLN A 35 -32.42 -7.15 29.32
C GLN A 35 -31.85 -5.72 29.41
N GLY A 36 -32.66 -4.71 29.09
CA GLY A 36 -32.28 -3.30 29.09
C GLY A 36 -31.41 -2.85 27.91
N MET A 37 -30.99 -3.76 27.05
CA MET A 37 -30.18 -3.50 25.88
C MET A 37 -31.00 -3.04 24.68
N THR A 38 -30.32 -2.46 23.70
CA THR A 38 -30.83 -2.23 22.35
C THR A 38 -30.12 -3.16 21.34
N SER A 39 -30.70 -3.33 20.15
CA SER A 39 -30.11 -4.18 19.11
C SER A 39 -28.65 -3.76 18.77
N SER A 40 -28.40 -2.47 18.76
CA SER A 40 -27.05 -1.94 18.42
C SER A 40 -26.00 -2.22 19.48
N ASP A 41 -26.37 -2.40 20.75
CA ASP A 41 -25.40 -2.85 21.78
C ASP A 41 -24.76 -4.19 21.37
N VAL A 42 -25.55 -5.09 20.79
CA VAL A 42 -25.07 -6.37 20.28
C VAL A 42 -24.40 -6.22 18.92
N LEU A 43 -25.06 -5.54 17.97
CA LEU A 43 -24.61 -5.48 16.58
C LEU A 43 -23.31 -4.69 16.43
N ASP A 44 -23.21 -3.52 17.06
CA ASP A 44 -22.02 -2.67 16.96
C ASP A 44 -20.81 -3.29 17.66
N THR A 45 -21.02 -3.83 18.86
CA THR A 45 -19.96 -4.54 19.59
C THR A 45 -19.47 -5.76 18.79
N CYS A 46 -20.39 -6.52 18.19
CA CYS A 46 -20.05 -7.66 17.33
C CYS A 46 -19.30 -7.22 16.09
N PHE A 47 -19.74 -6.14 15.42
CA PHE A 47 -19.09 -5.61 14.24
C PHE A 47 -17.66 -5.13 14.55
N ASN A 48 -17.49 -4.44 15.68
CA ASN A 48 -16.17 -4.01 16.13
C ASN A 48 -15.22 -5.19 16.39
N ILE A 49 -15.70 -6.29 17.01
CA ILE A 49 -14.91 -7.52 17.17
C ILE A 49 -14.48 -8.08 15.81
N GLN A 50 -15.40 -8.09 14.84
CA GLN A 50 -15.12 -8.59 13.50
C GLN A 50 -14.07 -7.71 12.79
N LEU A 51 -14.19 -6.38 12.90
CA LEU A 51 -13.20 -5.44 12.35
C LEU A 51 -11.83 -5.57 13.02
N VAL A 52 -11.80 -5.74 14.35
CA VAL A 52 -10.55 -6.01 15.10
C VAL A 52 -9.87 -7.28 14.60
N ARG A 53 -10.62 -8.38 14.46
CA ARG A 53 -10.08 -9.65 13.95
C ARG A 53 -9.61 -9.55 12.50
N ALA A 54 -10.35 -8.84 11.66
CA ALA A 54 -9.94 -8.57 10.29
C ALA A 54 -8.65 -7.73 10.25
N ALA A 55 -8.55 -6.71 11.12
CA ALA A 55 -7.32 -5.92 11.24
C ALA A 55 -6.11 -6.75 11.67
N ASP A 56 -6.29 -7.72 12.57
CA ASP A 56 -5.21 -8.62 13.00
C ASP A 56 -4.69 -9.47 11.82
N LEU A 57 -5.57 -9.95 10.94
CA LEU A 57 -5.19 -10.66 9.71
C LEU A 57 -4.45 -9.72 8.75
N LEU A 58 -4.97 -8.53 8.49
CA LEU A 58 -4.34 -7.55 7.61
C LEU A 58 -2.96 -7.09 8.13
N ILE A 59 -2.78 -6.98 9.45
CA ILE A 59 -1.47 -6.69 10.07
C ILE A 59 -0.49 -7.85 9.81
N ALA A 60 -0.94 -9.09 9.93
CA ALA A 60 -0.11 -10.26 9.63
C ALA A 60 0.28 -10.33 8.14
N ASP A 61 -0.62 -9.98 7.23
CA ASP A 61 -0.32 -9.88 5.80
C ASP A 61 0.71 -8.78 5.50
N LEU A 62 0.58 -7.62 6.16
CA LEU A 62 1.56 -6.54 6.05
C LEU A 62 2.93 -6.97 6.58
N ASP A 63 2.99 -7.75 7.67
CA ASP A 63 4.25 -8.31 8.18
C ASP A 63 4.88 -9.27 7.16
N ALA A 64 4.09 -10.13 6.53
CA ALA A 64 4.57 -11.04 5.49
C ALA A 64 5.11 -10.27 4.27
N LEU A 65 4.41 -9.22 3.83
CA LEU A 65 4.86 -8.36 2.73
C LEU A 65 6.16 -7.63 3.09
N LEU A 66 6.25 -7.07 4.30
CA LEU A 66 7.44 -6.37 4.77
C LEU A 66 8.67 -7.28 4.78
N ALA A 67 8.54 -8.51 5.26
CA ALA A 67 9.62 -9.49 5.25
C ALA A 67 10.13 -9.79 3.83
N VAL A 68 9.23 -9.89 2.86
CA VAL A 68 9.59 -10.09 1.45
C VAL A 68 10.28 -8.85 0.88
N LEU A 69 9.74 -7.66 1.11
CA LEU A 69 10.32 -6.40 0.60
C LEU A 69 11.72 -6.14 1.18
N GLU A 70 11.93 -6.39 2.47
CA GLU A 70 13.25 -6.30 3.11
C GLU A 70 14.26 -7.24 2.47
N ARG A 71 13.91 -8.53 2.32
CA ARG A 71 14.76 -9.52 1.66
C ARG A 71 15.10 -9.10 0.23
N ARG A 72 14.10 -8.66 -0.57
CA ARG A 72 14.31 -8.21 -1.95
C ARG A 72 15.14 -6.92 -2.03
N ALA A 73 14.98 -6.01 -1.06
CA ALA A 73 15.81 -4.82 -0.97
C ALA A 73 17.29 -5.17 -0.79
N HIS A 74 17.60 -6.07 0.15
CA HIS A 74 18.97 -6.51 0.40
C HIS A 74 19.55 -7.33 -0.77
N GLU A 75 18.76 -8.22 -1.38
CA GLU A 75 19.17 -9.02 -2.54
C GLU A 75 19.61 -8.14 -3.72
N HIS A 76 18.90 -7.03 -3.95
CA HIS A 76 19.15 -6.12 -5.08
C HIS A 76 19.76 -4.78 -4.65
N ARG A 77 20.39 -4.73 -3.48
CA ARG A 77 21.00 -3.52 -2.95
C ARG A 77 21.92 -2.84 -3.93
N ASP A 78 22.73 -3.63 -4.65
CA ASP A 78 23.76 -3.18 -5.58
C ASP A 78 23.35 -3.36 -7.05
N SER A 79 22.12 -3.78 -7.33
CA SER A 79 21.57 -3.88 -8.69
C SER A 79 21.27 -2.49 -9.24
N ILE A 80 22.22 -1.89 -9.96
CA ILE A 80 22.09 -0.53 -10.50
C ILE A 80 21.03 -0.51 -11.61
N THR A 81 20.13 0.45 -11.53
CA THR A 81 19.10 0.75 -12.52
C THR A 81 18.99 2.25 -12.75
N ILE A 82 18.34 2.65 -13.83
CA ILE A 82 18.09 4.06 -14.09
C ILE A 82 16.84 4.54 -13.31
N GLY A 83 16.99 5.61 -12.55
CA GLY A 83 15.87 6.35 -11.99
C GLY A 83 15.15 7.11 -13.10
N ARG A 84 13.82 7.05 -13.10
CA ARG A 84 12.97 7.76 -14.07
C ARG A 84 12.09 8.77 -13.36
N SER A 85 12.10 10.00 -13.82
CA SER A 85 11.12 11.03 -13.47
C SER A 85 10.38 11.47 -14.73
N HIS A 86 9.08 11.72 -14.65
CA HIS A 86 8.23 12.00 -15.81
C HIS A 86 8.30 10.92 -16.91
N GLY A 87 8.71 9.68 -16.57
CA GLY A 87 8.94 8.60 -17.55
C GLY A 87 10.27 8.69 -18.30
N ILE A 88 11.10 9.70 -18.04
CA ILE A 88 12.38 9.95 -18.70
C ILE A 88 13.53 9.52 -17.78
N HIS A 89 14.65 9.07 -18.38
CA HIS A 89 15.87 8.73 -17.66
C HIS A 89 16.41 9.96 -16.91
N ALA A 90 16.67 9.81 -15.62
CA ALA A 90 17.24 10.81 -14.75
C ALA A 90 18.65 10.38 -14.32
N GLU A 91 18.81 9.96 -13.08
CA GLU A 91 20.08 9.53 -12.51
C GLU A 91 20.08 8.05 -12.11
N PRO A 92 21.25 7.40 -12.06
CA PRO A 92 21.37 6.04 -11.55
C PRO A 92 20.89 5.91 -10.11
N THR A 93 20.22 4.81 -9.83
CA THR A 93 19.79 4.36 -8.50
C THR A 93 19.98 2.86 -8.39
N THR A 94 19.44 2.20 -7.35
CA THR A 94 19.44 0.74 -7.28
C THR A 94 18.02 0.19 -7.19
N PHE A 95 17.81 -1.03 -7.68
CA PHE A 95 16.53 -1.71 -7.53
C PHE A 95 16.24 -2.00 -6.04
N GLY A 96 17.27 -2.26 -5.23
CA GLY A 96 17.15 -2.38 -3.78
C GLY A 96 16.61 -1.12 -3.12
N LEU A 97 16.97 0.09 -3.55
CA LEU A 97 16.39 1.34 -3.05
C LEU A 97 14.91 1.48 -3.41
N LYS A 98 14.47 0.99 -4.59
CA LYS A 98 13.03 0.94 -4.93
C LYS A 98 12.26 0.04 -3.97
N MET A 99 12.83 -1.11 -3.60
CA MET A 99 12.24 -2.04 -2.63
C MET A 99 12.26 -1.47 -1.21
N ALA A 100 13.34 -0.81 -0.79
CA ALA A 100 13.45 -0.13 0.49
C ALA A 100 12.42 0.99 0.64
N GLN A 101 12.14 1.74 -0.44
CA GLN A 101 11.08 2.76 -0.46
C GLN A 101 9.70 2.12 -0.28
N ALA A 102 9.43 1.00 -0.95
CA ALA A 102 8.19 0.25 -0.78
C ALA A 102 8.05 -0.29 0.66
N TYR A 103 9.12 -0.87 1.21
CA TYR A 103 9.15 -1.31 2.61
C TYR A 103 8.76 -0.19 3.57
N ALA A 104 9.41 0.97 3.48
CA ALA A 104 9.12 2.11 4.36
C ALA A 104 7.68 2.62 4.22
N GLU A 105 7.07 2.51 3.05
CA GLU A 105 5.66 2.85 2.82
C GLU A 105 4.71 1.87 3.50
N PHE A 106 4.95 0.55 3.36
CA PHE A 106 4.12 -0.47 3.99
C PHE A 106 4.36 -0.59 5.51
N ASP A 107 5.53 -0.23 6.05
CA ASP A 107 5.77 -0.09 7.50
C ASP A 107 4.88 1.02 8.10
N ARG A 108 4.75 2.16 7.41
CA ARG A 108 3.79 3.20 7.77
C ARG A 108 2.33 2.74 7.62
N ALA A 109 2.04 1.92 6.60
CA ALA A 109 0.71 1.33 6.40
C ALA A 109 0.34 0.42 7.58
N LYS A 110 1.26 -0.43 8.03
CA LYS A 110 1.11 -1.28 9.23
C LYS A 110 0.85 -0.46 10.49
N SER A 111 1.59 0.64 10.68
CA SER A 111 1.39 1.54 11.81
C SER A 111 -0.01 2.17 11.81
N ARG A 112 -0.49 2.60 10.64
CA ARG A 112 -1.87 3.11 10.47
C ARG A 112 -2.92 2.03 10.74
N MET A 113 -2.70 0.79 10.27
CA MET A 113 -3.63 -0.30 10.49
C MET A 113 -3.75 -0.66 11.98
N ARG A 114 -2.65 -0.63 12.73
CA ARG A 114 -2.65 -0.80 14.18
C ARG A 114 -3.47 0.29 14.87
N ALA A 115 -3.28 1.55 14.51
CA ALA A 115 -4.05 2.66 15.07
C ALA A 115 -5.55 2.53 14.74
N ALA A 116 -5.91 2.18 13.50
CA ALA A 116 -7.30 1.97 13.11
C ALA A 116 -7.95 0.78 13.84
N ARG A 117 -7.18 -0.30 14.09
CA ARG A 117 -7.61 -1.43 14.90
C ARG A 117 -7.93 -1.02 16.34
N GLU A 118 -7.06 -0.22 16.96
CA GLU A 118 -7.27 0.28 18.32
C GLU A 118 -8.51 1.17 18.39
N GLU A 119 -8.73 2.01 17.37
CA GLU A 119 -9.86 2.93 17.32
C GLU A 119 -11.21 2.22 17.21
N VAL A 120 -11.31 1.11 16.47
CA VAL A 120 -12.56 0.32 16.40
C VAL A 120 -12.69 -0.71 17.52
N ALA A 121 -11.68 -0.90 18.37
CA ALA A 121 -11.70 -1.87 19.46
C ALA A 121 -12.52 -1.34 20.66
N THR A 122 -13.78 -0.94 20.43
CA THR A 122 -14.68 -0.39 21.43
C THR A 122 -15.95 -1.21 21.56
N CYS A 123 -16.57 -1.13 22.74
CA CYS A 123 -17.81 -1.79 23.14
C CYS A 123 -18.77 -0.73 23.71
N ALA A 124 -20.04 -0.81 23.36
CA ALA A 124 -21.10 -0.02 23.98
C ALA A 124 -22.28 -0.93 24.32
N ILE A 125 -22.63 -1.01 25.61
CA ILE A 125 -23.80 -1.72 26.14
C ILE A 125 -24.56 -0.73 27.03
N SER A 126 -25.20 0.25 26.42
CA SER A 126 -25.69 1.45 27.11
C SER A 126 -27.19 1.73 26.88
N GLY A 127 -27.88 0.83 26.16
CA GLY A 127 -29.33 0.91 25.94
C GLY A 127 -29.75 1.82 24.80
N ALA A 128 -31.03 2.08 24.68
CA ALA A 128 -31.67 2.65 23.50
C ALA A 128 -31.14 4.00 23.02
N VAL A 129 -30.54 4.79 23.88
CA VAL A 129 -30.00 6.13 23.56
C VAL A 129 -28.67 6.41 24.28
N GLY A 130 -27.98 5.39 24.76
CA GLY A 130 -26.69 5.53 25.42
C GLY A 130 -26.71 6.08 26.87
N SER A 131 -27.86 6.13 27.50
CA SER A 131 -28.02 6.78 28.81
C SER A 131 -28.03 5.80 30.01
N PHE A 132 -27.89 4.50 29.79
CA PHE A 132 -27.93 3.45 30.79
C PHE A 132 -29.26 3.42 31.61
N ALA A 133 -30.36 3.92 31.04
CA ALA A 133 -31.64 4.03 31.77
C ALA A 133 -32.15 2.70 32.35
N ASN A 134 -31.92 1.58 31.68
CA ASN A 134 -32.44 0.27 32.03
C ASN A 134 -31.36 -0.81 32.14
N ILE A 135 -30.10 -0.45 32.14
CA ILE A 135 -28.95 -1.37 32.25
C ILE A 135 -27.88 -0.73 33.13
N ASP A 136 -27.22 -1.50 33.97
CA ASP A 136 -26.15 -1.02 34.82
C ASP A 136 -24.83 -0.90 34.03
N PRO A 137 -24.08 0.21 34.12
CA PRO A 137 -22.78 0.36 33.47
C PRO A 137 -21.77 -0.75 33.79
N HIS A 138 -21.94 -1.46 34.91
CA HIS A 138 -21.13 -2.63 35.25
C HIS A 138 -21.23 -3.74 34.19
N VAL A 139 -22.39 -3.90 33.55
CA VAL A 139 -22.59 -4.89 32.48
C VAL A 139 -21.70 -4.58 31.31
N GLU A 140 -21.65 -3.32 30.87
CA GLU A 140 -20.77 -2.88 29.81
C GLU A 140 -19.28 -3.11 30.16
N ALA A 141 -18.88 -2.72 31.38
CA ALA A 141 -17.50 -2.93 31.83
C ALA A 141 -17.12 -4.42 31.82
N HIS A 142 -18.04 -5.31 32.28
CA HIS A 142 -17.82 -6.74 32.26
C HIS A 142 -17.69 -7.29 30.81
N VAL A 143 -18.55 -6.86 29.91
CA VAL A 143 -18.52 -7.29 28.50
C VAL A 143 -17.23 -6.79 27.82
N ALA A 144 -16.86 -5.54 28.00
CA ALA A 144 -15.64 -4.96 27.44
C ALA A 144 -14.40 -5.73 27.91
N GLU A 145 -14.28 -6.02 29.22
CA GLU A 145 -13.20 -6.83 29.78
C GLU A 145 -13.14 -8.22 29.16
N LYS A 146 -14.29 -8.91 29.07
CA LYS A 146 -14.37 -10.28 28.52
C LYS A 146 -14.01 -10.35 27.05
N LEU A 147 -14.29 -9.30 26.27
CA LEU A 147 -14.02 -9.22 24.84
C LEU A 147 -12.68 -8.58 24.51
N GLY A 148 -11.98 -8.01 25.50
CA GLY A 148 -10.73 -7.29 25.30
C GLY A 148 -10.92 -5.99 24.51
N LEU A 149 -12.05 -5.30 24.73
CA LEU A 149 -12.39 -4.02 24.09
C LEU A 149 -12.32 -2.88 25.10
N ALA A 150 -12.12 -1.66 24.61
CA ALA A 150 -12.31 -0.45 25.39
C ALA A 150 -13.81 -0.14 25.53
N ILE A 151 -14.18 0.57 26.57
CA ILE A 151 -15.53 1.11 26.71
C ILE A 151 -15.64 2.38 25.85
N GLU A 152 -16.70 2.49 25.05
CA GLU A 152 -17.02 3.72 24.35
C GLU A 152 -17.40 4.79 25.37
N PRO A 153 -16.66 5.92 25.45
CA PRO A 153 -16.90 6.93 26.49
C PRO A 153 -18.30 7.52 26.45
N VAL A 154 -18.84 7.72 25.25
CA VAL A 154 -20.18 8.26 25.02
C VAL A 154 -20.73 7.68 23.72
N SER A 155 -21.74 6.85 23.82
CA SER A 155 -22.53 6.40 22.67
C SER A 155 -23.87 7.10 22.59
N THR A 156 -24.54 6.97 21.47
CA THR A 156 -25.98 7.22 21.32
C THR A 156 -26.71 5.85 21.34
N GLN A 157 -27.61 5.55 20.43
CA GLN A 157 -28.05 4.18 20.21
C GLN A 157 -26.95 3.33 19.54
N VAL A 158 -25.95 3.97 18.95
CA VAL A 158 -24.84 3.34 18.20
C VAL A 158 -23.50 3.89 18.66
N ILE A 159 -22.45 3.11 18.44
CA ILE A 159 -21.07 3.59 18.51
C ILE A 159 -20.85 4.65 17.41
N PRO A 160 -20.15 5.78 17.68
CA PRO A 160 -19.89 6.81 16.68
C PRO A 160 -19.21 6.26 15.41
N ARG A 161 -19.74 6.61 14.23
CA ARG A 161 -19.29 6.06 12.93
C ARG A 161 -18.01 6.68 12.38
N ASP A 162 -17.50 7.75 12.96
CA ASP A 162 -16.18 8.30 12.64
C ASP A 162 -15.06 7.27 12.85
N ARG A 163 -15.18 6.40 13.87
CA ARG A 163 -14.27 5.27 14.10
C ARG A 163 -14.22 4.32 12.92
N HIS A 164 -15.39 3.92 12.42
CA HIS A 164 -15.51 3.05 11.26
C HIS A 164 -15.03 3.76 9.97
N ALA A 165 -15.37 5.04 9.80
CA ALA A 165 -14.90 5.85 8.67
C ALA A 165 -13.38 5.91 8.61
N MET A 166 -12.69 6.12 9.75
CA MET A 166 -11.23 6.10 9.84
C MET A 166 -10.67 4.72 9.50
N TYR A 167 -11.30 3.65 9.98
CA TYR A 167 -10.89 2.28 9.65
C TYR A 167 -10.91 2.05 8.13
N PHE A 168 -12.05 2.29 7.46
CA PHE A 168 -12.17 2.09 6.02
C PHE A 168 -11.31 3.06 5.20
N ALA A 169 -11.11 4.29 5.66
CA ALA A 169 -10.15 5.23 5.04
C ALA A 169 -8.72 4.67 5.11
N THR A 170 -8.34 4.06 6.22
CA THR A 170 -7.04 3.40 6.37
C THR A 170 -6.87 2.24 5.37
N LEU A 171 -7.90 1.38 5.20
CA LEU A 171 -7.88 0.34 4.16
C LEU A 171 -7.67 0.95 2.77
N GLY A 172 -8.35 2.06 2.47
CA GLY A 172 -8.21 2.79 1.20
C GLY A 172 -6.80 3.31 0.96
N VAL A 173 -6.12 3.84 1.98
CA VAL A 173 -4.72 4.29 1.90
C VAL A 173 -3.78 3.10 1.65
N ILE A 174 -3.96 1.98 2.35
CA ILE A 174 -3.17 0.76 2.14
C ILE A 174 -3.36 0.24 0.71
N ALA A 175 -4.59 0.17 0.23
CA ALA A 175 -4.89 -0.23 -1.14
C ALA A 175 -4.24 0.68 -2.20
N SER A 176 -4.11 1.99 -1.91
CA SER A 176 -3.41 2.93 -2.78
C SER A 176 -1.91 2.62 -2.85
N SER A 177 -1.31 2.20 -1.75
CA SER A 177 0.09 1.72 -1.73
C SER A 177 0.27 0.42 -2.52
N VAL A 178 -0.70 -0.50 -2.42
CA VAL A 178 -0.73 -1.72 -3.25
C VAL A 178 -0.76 -1.37 -4.74
N GLU A 179 -1.65 -0.45 -5.15
CA GLU A 179 -1.74 -0.01 -6.56
C GLU A 179 -0.46 0.67 -7.03
N ARG A 180 0.15 1.53 -6.20
CA ARG A 180 1.40 2.21 -6.55
C ARG A 180 2.51 1.21 -6.87
N LEU A 181 2.73 0.21 -5.99
CA LEU A 181 3.78 -0.78 -6.21
C LEU A 181 3.45 -1.68 -7.41
N ALA A 182 2.21 -2.13 -7.54
CA ALA A 182 1.75 -2.90 -8.69
C ALA A 182 1.96 -2.14 -10.02
N THR A 183 1.68 -0.83 -10.04
CA THR A 183 1.88 0.03 -11.20
C THR A 183 3.37 0.17 -11.54
N GLU A 184 4.27 0.32 -10.56
CA GLU A 184 5.72 0.33 -10.78
C GLU A 184 6.17 -0.96 -11.45
N ILE A 185 5.76 -2.13 -10.95
CA ILE A 185 6.11 -3.43 -11.55
C ILE A 185 5.60 -3.53 -13.00
N ARG A 186 4.37 -3.11 -13.27
CA ARG A 186 3.81 -3.09 -14.63
C ARG A 186 4.62 -2.20 -15.57
N HIS A 187 5.05 -1.01 -15.11
CA HIS A 187 5.91 -0.13 -15.89
C HIS A 187 7.27 -0.75 -16.20
N LEU A 188 7.87 -1.46 -15.23
CA LEU A 188 9.16 -2.11 -15.40
C LEU A 188 9.07 -3.37 -16.29
N GLN A 189 7.88 -3.99 -16.40
CA GLN A 189 7.65 -5.18 -17.24
C GLN A 189 7.29 -4.84 -18.70
N ARG A 190 7.08 -3.57 -19.05
CA ARG A 190 6.78 -3.19 -20.45
C ARG A 190 7.89 -3.68 -21.38
N THR A 191 7.52 -4.05 -22.61
CA THR A 191 8.44 -4.59 -23.63
C THR A 191 9.69 -3.72 -23.84
N GLU A 192 9.52 -2.39 -23.85
CA GLU A 192 10.61 -1.42 -24.07
C GLU A 192 11.53 -1.27 -22.86
N VAL A 193 11.09 -1.68 -21.67
CA VAL A 193 11.80 -1.61 -20.39
C VAL A 193 12.35 -2.97 -19.99
N LEU A 194 11.47 -3.91 -19.69
CA LEU A 194 11.73 -5.32 -19.34
C LEU A 194 12.85 -5.49 -18.29
N GLU A 195 12.79 -4.71 -17.23
CA GLU A 195 13.72 -4.78 -16.10
C GLU A 195 13.29 -5.76 -15.03
N VAL A 196 11.98 -6.08 -14.99
CA VAL A 196 11.39 -7.12 -14.13
C VAL A 196 10.31 -7.86 -14.90
N GLU A 197 9.87 -9.00 -14.36
CA GLU A 197 8.76 -9.79 -14.90
C GLU A 197 8.05 -10.55 -13.76
N GLU A 198 6.72 -10.61 -13.78
CA GLU A 198 5.97 -11.53 -12.92
C GLU A 198 6.40 -12.97 -13.22
N TYR A 199 6.53 -13.76 -12.14
CA TYR A 199 6.88 -15.16 -12.31
C TYR A 199 5.81 -15.92 -13.09
N PHE A 200 6.26 -16.64 -14.11
CA PHE A 200 5.44 -17.46 -14.98
C PHE A 200 5.67 -18.93 -14.68
N SER A 201 4.65 -19.63 -14.18
CA SER A 201 4.75 -21.05 -13.82
C SER A 201 4.90 -21.93 -15.06
N PRO A 202 5.61 -23.06 -14.96
CA PRO A 202 5.61 -24.05 -16.03
C PRO A 202 4.18 -24.45 -16.43
N GLY A 203 3.88 -24.39 -17.73
CA GLY A 203 2.55 -24.70 -18.27
C GLY A 203 1.53 -23.54 -18.22
N GLN A 204 1.84 -22.42 -17.55
CA GLN A 204 0.99 -21.25 -17.58
C GLN A 204 0.93 -20.65 -18.99
N LYS A 205 -0.25 -20.14 -19.38
CA LYS A 205 -0.46 -19.46 -20.65
C LYS A 205 -0.70 -17.98 -20.40
N GLY A 206 0.10 -17.11 -21.01
CA GLY A 206 0.02 -15.66 -20.81
C GLY A 206 -0.95 -14.95 -21.76
N SER A 207 -1.28 -15.62 -22.88
CA SER A 207 -2.17 -15.08 -23.90
C SER A 207 -2.89 -16.21 -24.63
N SER A 208 -4.15 -16.01 -25.00
CA SER A 208 -4.91 -16.95 -25.80
C SER A 208 -4.49 -16.95 -27.28
N ALA A 209 -3.87 -15.84 -27.77
CA ALA A 209 -3.55 -15.64 -29.16
C ALA A 209 -2.03 -15.72 -29.46
N MET A 210 -1.19 -15.23 -28.54
CA MET A 210 0.26 -15.12 -28.75
C MET A 210 1.02 -15.93 -27.69
N PRO A 211 1.61 -17.10 -28.03
CA PRO A 211 2.20 -18.02 -27.04
C PRO A 211 3.37 -17.44 -26.24
N HIS A 212 4.09 -16.46 -26.78
CA HIS A 212 5.23 -15.81 -26.13
C HIS A 212 4.86 -14.64 -25.22
N LYS A 213 3.58 -14.16 -25.28
CA LYS A 213 3.16 -12.95 -24.56
C LYS A 213 2.88 -13.25 -23.10
N ARG A 214 3.66 -12.65 -22.20
CA ARG A 214 3.53 -12.77 -20.75
C ARG A 214 2.98 -11.48 -20.19
N ASN A 215 1.67 -11.48 -19.94
CA ASN A 215 0.98 -10.29 -19.40
C ASN A 215 1.17 -10.20 -17.88
N PRO A 216 1.33 -8.98 -17.31
CA PRO A 216 1.40 -8.75 -15.87
C PRO A 216 0.01 -8.82 -15.22
N VAL A 217 -0.66 -9.99 -15.33
CA VAL A 217 -2.08 -10.17 -14.98
C VAL A 217 -2.32 -10.02 -13.48
N LEU A 218 -1.35 -10.41 -12.65
CA LEU A 218 -1.49 -10.34 -11.19
C LEU A 218 -1.46 -8.89 -10.72
N THR A 219 -0.52 -8.09 -11.20
CA THR A 219 -0.43 -6.66 -10.87
C THR A 219 -1.54 -5.82 -11.53
N GLU A 220 -2.03 -6.21 -12.71
CA GLU A 220 -3.24 -5.63 -13.30
C GLU A 220 -4.46 -5.86 -12.41
N ASN A 221 -4.65 -7.08 -11.92
CA ASN A 221 -5.71 -7.42 -10.99
C ASN A 221 -5.60 -6.60 -9.69
N LEU A 222 -4.39 -6.47 -9.12
CA LEU A 222 -4.16 -5.66 -7.91
C LEU A 222 -4.57 -4.20 -8.10
N THR A 223 -4.29 -3.59 -9.26
CA THR A 223 -4.72 -2.21 -9.52
C THR A 223 -6.24 -2.08 -9.61
N GLY A 224 -6.93 -3.11 -10.08
CA GLY A 224 -8.40 -3.17 -10.10
C GLY A 224 -8.99 -3.30 -8.69
N LEU A 225 -8.47 -4.23 -7.89
CA LEU A 225 -8.93 -4.48 -6.51
C LEU A 225 -8.72 -3.24 -5.62
N ALA A 226 -7.60 -2.54 -5.77
CA ALA A 226 -7.32 -1.32 -5.02
C ALA A 226 -8.38 -0.22 -5.24
N ARG A 227 -8.93 -0.12 -6.44
CA ARG A 227 -10.02 0.84 -6.74
C ARG A 227 -11.28 0.49 -5.94
N MET A 228 -11.61 -0.80 -5.83
CA MET A 228 -12.76 -1.25 -5.05
C MET A 228 -12.58 -0.96 -3.57
N VAL A 229 -11.44 -1.31 -2.98
CA VAL A 229 -11.18 -1.04 -1.55
C VAL A 229 -11.27 0.47 -1.25
N ARG A 230 -10.73 1.34 -2.10
CA ARG A 230 -10.88 2.79 -1.92
C ARG A 230 -12.32 3.26 -2.01
N SER A 231 -13.12 2.66 -2.87
CA SER A 231 -14.53 3.05 -3.03
C SER A 231 -15.36 2.81 -1.75
N TYR A 232 -15.01 1.83 -0.95
CA TYR A 232 -15.70 1.50 0.29
C TYR A 232 -15.45 2.50 1.43
N ALA A 233 -14.39 3.30 1.35
CA ALA A 233 -14.15 4.37 2.32
C ALA A 233 -15.17 5.51 2.20
N PHE A 234 -15.66 5.79 1.00
CA PHE A 234 -16.62 6.87 0.77
C PHE A 234 -17.97 6.63 1.51
N PRO A 235 -18.69 5.52 1.30
CA PRO A 235 -19.93 5.28 2.03
C PRO A 235 -19.73 5.11 3.55
N ALA A 236 -18.55 4.70 4.01
CA ALA A 236 -18.24 4.69 5.43
C ALA A 236 -18.18 6.10 6.02
N MET A 237 -17.65 7.08 5.28
CA MET A 237 -17.66 8.50 5.67
C MET A 237 -19.07 9.08 5.68
N GLU A 238 -19.94 8.71 4.72
CA GLU A 238 -21.34 9.14 4.70
C GLU A 238 -22.13 8.62 5.92
N ASN A 239 -21.75 7.48 6.49
CA ASN A 239 -22.37 6.91 7.68
C ASN A 239 -22.09 7.71 8.97
N VAL A 240 -21.16 8.66 8.98
CA VAL A 240 -20.89 9.52 10.15
C VAL A 240 -22.09 10.41 10.47
N ALA A 241 -22.81 10.88 9.45
CA ALA A 241 -23.94 11.77 9.58
C ALA A 241 -25.27 10.98 9.72
N LEU A 242 -25.56 10.50 10.91
CA LEU A 242 -26.83 9.87 11.26
C LEU A 242 -27.80 10.88 11.89
N TRP A 243 -29.11 10.61 11.80
CA TRP A 243 -30.11 11.46 12.41
C TRP A 243 -30.20 11.20 13.91
N HIS A 244 -30.05 12.28 14.71
CA HIS A 244 -30.20 12.25 16.17
C HIS A 244 -29.33 11.14 16.79
N GLU A 245 -29.90 10.32 17.63
CA GLU A 245 -29.23 9.20 18.29
C GLU A 245 -28.99 8.01 17.34
N ARG A 246 -29.75 7.88 16.26
CA ARG A 246 -29.56 6.90 15.16
C ARG A 246 -30.68 7.01 14.13
N ASP A 247 -30.34 6.80 12.85
CA ASP A 247 -31.21 6.16 11.86
C ASP A 247 -30.55 4.86 11.37
N ILE A 248 -31.24 4.07 10.55
CA ILE A 248 -30.75 2.74 10.14
C ILE A 248 -29.99 2.75 8.79
N SER A 249 -29.77 3.91 8.19
CA SER A 249 -29.13 4.02 6.88
C SER A 249 -27.75 3.36 6.80
N HIS A 250 -26.97 3.44 7.88
CA HIS A 250 -25.64 2.82 7.96
C HIS A 250 -25.66 1.29 7.82
N SER A 251 -26.71 0.63 8.27
CA SER A 251 -26.76 -0.84 8.38
C SER A 251 -26.64 -1.55 7.03
N SER A 252 -27.37 -1.08 6.01
CA SER A 252 -27.28 -1.65 4.66
C SER A 252 -25.91 -1.45 4.03
N VAL A 253 -25.26 -0.34 4.33
CA VAL A 253 -23.91 -0.01 3.85
C VAL A 253 -22.87 -0.92 4.50
N GLU A 254 -22.89 -1.05 5.82
CA GLU A 254 -21.91 -1.81 6.61
C GLU A 254 -21.94 -3.31 6.30
N ARG A 255 -23.10 -3.86 5.97
CA ARG A 255 -23.25 -5.26 5.50
C ARG A 255 -22.46 -5.55 4.24
N MET A 256 -22.21 -4.55 3.41
CA MET A 256 -21.42 -4.67 2.16
C MET A 256 -19.96 -4.29 2.40
N ILE A 257 -19.70 -3.09 2.90
CA ILE A 257 -18.33 -2.58 3.00
C ILE A 257 -17.48 -3.34 4.01
N GLY A 258 -18.07 -3.84 5.10
CA GLY A 258 -17.37 -4.61 6.13
C GLY A 258 -16.62 -5.81 5.54
N PRO A 259 -17.33 -6.82 5.04
CA PRO A 259 -16.71 -8.00 4.46
C PRO A 259 -15.95 -7.68 3.16
N ASP A 260 -16.55 -6.90 2.25
CA ASP A 260 -15.96 -6.70 0.92
C ASP A 260 -14.62 -5.98 0.97
N ALA A 261 -14.50 -4.92 1.79
CA ALA A 261 -13.24 -4.18 1.88
C ALA A 261 -12.13 -5.01 2.54
N THR A 262 -12.45 -5.71 3.63
CA THR A 262 -11.45 -6.47 4.39
C THR A 262 -10.98 -7.71 3.63
N ILE A 263 -11.89 -8.51 3.07
CA ILE A 263 -11.58 -9.71 2.27
C ILE A 263 -10.80 -9.32 1.00
N THR A 264 -11.20 -8.23 0.33
CA THR A 264 -10.52 -7.78 -0.89
C THR A 264 -9.09 -7.32 -0.59
N LEU A 265 -8.88 -6.61 0.52
CA LEU A 265 -7.54 -6.14 0.89
C LEU A 265 -6.64 -7.28 1.35
N ASP A 266 -7.13 -8.22 2.16
CA ASP A 266 -6.43 -9.45 2.56
C ASP A 266 -5.93 -10.21 1.33
N PHE A 267 -6.83 -10.52 0.40
CA PHE A 267 -6.47 -11.17 -0.86
C PHE A 267 -5.43 -10.36 -1.67
N ALA A 268 -5.56 -9.03 -1.71
CA ALA A 268 -4.63 -8.17 -2.45
C ALA A 268 -3.23 -8.17 -1.82
N LEU A 269 -3.13 -8.10 -0.50
CA LEU A 269 -1.85 -8.15 0.23
C LEU A 269 -1.16 -9.50 0.07
N ALA A 270 -1.89 -10.61 0.22
CA ALA A 270 -1.36 -11.95 0.00
C ALA A 270 -0.86 -12.15 -1.45
N ARG A 271 -1.63 -11.64 -2.44
CA ARG A 271 -1.22 -11.67 -3.86
C ARG A 271 0.01 -10.83 -4.12
N LEU A 272 0.06 -9.58 -3.60
CA LEU A 272 1.22 -8.71 -3.76
C LEU A 272 2.47 -9.34 -3.14
N THR A 273 2.35 -9.93 -1.96
CA THR A 273 3.43 -10.66 -1.29
C THR A 273 3.98 -11.77 -2.20
N SER A 274 3.09 -12.59 -2.77
CA SER A 274 3.50 -13.66 -3.69
C SER A 274 4.16 -13.14 -4.98
N VAL A 275 3.66 -12.03 -5.53
CA VAL A 275 4.26 -11.38 -6.71
C VAL A 275 5.67 -10.90 -6.39
N MET A 276 5.85 -10.18 -5.27
CA MET A 276 7.16 -9.62 -4.89
C MET A 276 8.17 -10.71 -4.51
N ASP A 277 7.71 -11.77 -3.85
CA ASP A 277 8.55 -12.91 -3.49
C ASP A 277 9.16 -13.60 -4.71
N LYS A 278 8.37 -13.78 -5.76
CA LYS A 278 8.74 -14.53 -6.97
C LYS A 278 9.14 -13.65 -8.15
N LEU A 279 9.20 -12.33 -7.97
CA LEU A 279 9.50 -11.38 -9.05
C LEU A 279 10.84 -11.70 -9.70
N LEU A 280 10.84 -11.87 -11.01
CA LEU A 280 12.06 -12.01 -11.79
C LEU A 280 12.65 -10.61 -11.99
N VAL A 281 13.93 -10.45 -11.71
CA VAL A 281 14.65 -9.18 -11.83
C VAL A 281 15.81 -9.37 -12.80
N TYR A 282 15.99 -8.45 -13.72
CA TYR A 282 16.99 -8.52 -14.79
C TYR A 282 18.04 -7.40 -14.70
N PRO A 283 19.08 -7.54 -13.83
CA PRO A 283 20.10 -6.51 -13.65
C PRO A 283 20.84 -6.13 -14.94
N ASP A 284 21.09 -7.11 -15.82
CA ASP A 284 21.76 -6.86 -17.11
C ASP A 284 20.90 -5.98 -18.03
N ARG A 285 19.57 -6.17 -18.01
CA ARG A 285 18.65 -5.32 -18.77
C ARG A 285 18.57 -3.93 -18.16
N MET A 286 18.57 -3.80 -16.83
CA MET A 286 18.64 -2.51 -16.13
C MET A 286 19.87 -1.73 -16.57
N ARG A 287 21.03 -2.41 -16.64
CA ARG A 287 22.28 -1.82 -17.10
C ARG A 287 22.20 -1.39 -18.58
N ALA A 288 21.74 -2.27 -19.45
CA ALA A 288 21.60 -1.97 -20.88
C ALA A 288 20.66 -0.78 -21.14
N ASN A 289 19.53 -0.70 -20.42
CA ASN A 289 18.62 0.45 -20.51
C ASN A 289 19.29 1.76 -20.08
N MET A 290 20.09 1.73 -19.02
CA MET A 290 20.81 2.90 -18.52
C MET A 290 21.87 3.37 -19.51
N ASP A 291 22.60 2.44 -20.12
CA ASP A 291 23.68 2.73 -21.05
C ASP A 291 23.18 3.17 -22.45
N ARG A 292 21.88 2.93 -22.74
CA ARG A 292 21.25 3.19 -24.04
C ARG A 292 21.43 4.62 -24.54
N LEU A 293 21.47 5.61 -23.65
CA LEU A 293 21.61 7.01 -24.00
C LEU A 293 23.08 7.51 -23.82
N GLY A 294 24.08 6.69 -24.17
CA GLY A 294 25.47 7.11 -24.34
C GLY A 294 26.05 7.96 -23.20
N GLY A 295 25.75 7.58 -21.94
CA GLY A 295 26.31 8.25 -20.76
C GLY A 295 25.65 9.56 -20.35
N LEU A 296 24.50 9.95 -20.93
CA LEU A 296 23.75 11.17 -20.57
C LEU A 296 23.38 11.24 -19.09
N VAL A 297 23.26 10.10 -18.39
CA VAL A 297 23.00 10.00 -16.96
C VAL A 297 24.04 10.71 -16.09
N ASN A 298 25.23 11.00 -16.64
CA ASN A 298 26.32 11.69 -15.96
C ASN A 298 26.37 13.22 -16.26
N SER A 299 25.45 13.74 -17.06
CA SER A 299 25.46 15.13 -17.51
C SER A 299 25.46 16.14 -16.37
N GLN A 300 24.66 15.90 -15.31
CA GLN A 300 24.63 16.75 -14.11
C GLN A 300 25.96 16.70 -13.36
N ARG A 301 26.59 15.53 -13.25
CA ARG A 301 27.88 15.40 -12.58
C ARG A 301 28.97 16.18 -13.27
N VAL A 302 28.99 16.15 -14.62
CA VAL A 302 29.91 16.97 -15.44
C VAL A 302 29.63 18.46 -15.20
N LEU A 303 28.39 18.89 -15.24
CA LEU A 303 28.02 20.29 -15.00
C LEU A 303 28.52 20.77 -13.62
N LEU A 304 28.30 19.96 -12.56
CA LEU A 304 28.78 20.29 -11.22
C LEU A 304 30.31 20.36 -11.14
N ALA A 305 31.02 19.45 -11.78
CA ALA A 305 32.47 19.47 -11.82
C ALA A 305 33.02 20.73 -12.50
N LEU A 306 32.40 21.15 -13.60
CA LEU A 306 32.77 22.41 -14.29
C LEU A 306 32.55 23.64 -13.40
N THR A 307 31.45 23.69 -12.68
CA THR A 307 31.20 24.80 -11.75
C THR A 307 32.17 24.81 -10.57
N GLN A 308 32.56 23.65 -10.05
CA GLN A 308 33.59 23.53 -9.02
C GLN A 308 34.97 23.99 -9.50
N LYS A 309 35.26 23.88 -10.80
CA LYS A 309 36.46 24.41 -11.42
C LYS A 309 36.41 25.92 -11.75
N GLY A 310 35.36 26.60 -11.30
CA GLY A 310 35.22 28.06 -11.43
C GLY A 310 34.46 28.53 -12.66
N MET A 311 33.90 27.64 -13.46
CA MET A 311 33.03 28.02 -14.59
C MET A 311 31.70 28.56 -14.10
N SER A 312 31.12 29.60 -14.70
CA SER A 312 29.78 30.03 -14.38
C SER A 312 28.75 28.94 -14.70
N ARG A 313 27.68 28.87 -13.95
CA ARG A 313 26.65 27.84 -14.14
C ARG A 313 26.07 27.88 -15.56
N GLU A 314 25.80 29.08 -16.08
CA GLU A 314 25.22 29.28 -17.42
C GLU A 314 26.18 28.78 -18.51
N LYS A 315 27.47 29.07 -18.38
CA LYS A 315 28.47 28.60 -19.34
C LYS A 315 28.63 27.07 -19.26
N ALA A 316 28.73 26.51 -18.04
CA ALA A 316 28.81 25.07 -17.82
C ALA A 316 27.57 24.35 -18.36
N TYR A 317 26.37 24.90 -18.12
CA TYR A 317 25.12 24.36 -18.64
C TYR A 317 25.12 24.32 -20.18
N GLY A 318 25.41 25.44 -20.84
CA GLY A 318 25.43 25.52 -22.30
C GLY A 318 26.43 24.56 -22.94
N LEU A 319 27.59 24.38 -22.30
CA LEU A 319 28.65 23.49 -22.77
C LEU A 319 28.22 22.00 -22.65
N VAL A 320 27.68 21.61 -21.50
CA VAL A 320 27.18 20.24 -21.31
C VAL A 320 25.97 19.98 -22.20
N GLN A 321 25.04 20.94 -22.32
CA GLN A 321 23.83 20.79 -23.13
C GLN A 321 24.16 20.58 -24.60
N ARG A 322 25.09 21.38 -25.20
CA ARG A 322 25.42 21.23 -26.63
C ARG A 322 26.01 19.87 -26.98
N ASN A 323 26.76 19.26 -26.05
CA ASN A 323 27.30 17.90 -26.22
C ASN A 323 26.27 16.83 -25.94
N ALA A 324 25.45 17.00 -24.89
CA ALA A 324 24.36 16.08 -24.56
C ALA A 324 23.29 15.99 -25.65
N MET A 325 22.97 17.11 -26.31
CA MET A 325 22.03 17.13 -27.45
C MET A 325 22.51 16.33 -28.66
N LYS A 326 23.82 16.31 -28.94
CA LYS A 326 24.36 15.44 -29.99
C LYS A 326 24.13 13.95 -29.67
N VAL A 327 24.35 13.55 -28.41
CA VAL A 327 24.06 12.16 -27.96
C VAL A 327 22.58 11.86 -28.13
N TRP A 328 21.71 12.78 -27.70
CA TRP A 328 20.26 12.63 -27.82
C TRP A 328 19.82 12.49 -29.29
N GLU A 329 20.28 13.35 -30.16
CA GLU A 329 19.94 13.35 -31.59
C GLU A 329 20.48 12.12 -32.33
N SER A 330 21.59 11.54 -31.84
CA SER A 330 22.13 10.30 -32.38
C SER A 330 21.46 9.03 -31.82
N ASP A 331 20.43 9.16 -30.96
CA ASP A 331 19.80 8.04 -30.23
C ASP A 331 20.86 7.21 -29.44
N GLY A 332 21.79 7.90 -28.78
CA GLY A 332 22.83 7.29 -27.95
C GLY A 332 23.98 6.59 -28.71
N ARG A 333 24.04 6.73 -30.02
CA ARG A 333 25.18 6.19 -30.83
C ARG A 333 26.50 6.90 -30.52
N ASP A 334 26.42 8.21 -30.26
CA ASP A 334 27.53 8.97 -29.72
C ASP A 334 27.58 8.80 -28.19
N HIS A 335 28.77 8.90 -27.60
CA HIS A 335 28.93 8.82 -26.17
C HIS A 335 29.31 10.19 -25.59
N LEU A 336 28.61 10.63 -24.51
CA LEU A 336 28.85 11.96 -23.93
C LEU A 336 30.29 12.17 -23.51
N LEU A 337 30.97 11.18 -22.93
CA LEU A 337 32.37 11.27 -22.55
C LEU A 337 33.27 11.59 -23.75
N ASP A 338 33.06 10.93 -24.88
CA ASP A 338 33.88 11.13 -26.07
C ASP A 338 33.70 12.51 -26.69
N LEU A 339 32.44 12.99 -26.71
CA LEU A 339 32.12 14.34 -27.15
C LEU A 339 32.73 15.42 -26.24
N LEU A 340 32.70 15.18 -24.92
CA LEU A 340 33.32 16.11 -23.97
C LEU A 340 34.85 16.13 -24.08
N LYS A 341 35.49 14.98 -24.34
CA LYS A 341 36.94 14.90 -24.60
C LYS A 341 37.35 15.63 -25.88
N ALA A 342 36.49 15.58 -26.89
CA ALA A 342 36.76 16.25 -28.17
C ALA A 342 36.42 17.76 -28.15
N ASP A 343 35.77 18.25 -27.10
CA ASP A 343 35.37 19.65 -27.00
C ASP A 343 36.56 20.54 -26.61
N PRO A 344 37.00 21.47 -27.48
CA PRO A 344 38.19 22.28 -27.24
C PRO A 344 38.07 23.20 -26.00
N GLU A 345 36.86 23.56 -25.56
CA GLU A 345 36.68 24.34 -24.34
C GLU A 345 36.88 23.53 -23.05
N LEU A 346 36.96 22.19 -23.15
CA LEU A 346 37.18 21.30 -22.03
C LEU A 346 38.58 20.69 -21.99
N ALA A 347 39.32 20.74 -23.10
CA ALA A 347 40.60 20.04 -23.29
C ALA A 347 41.61 20.27 -22.15
N ASP A 348 41.68 21.50 -21.64
CA ASP A 348 42.66 21.91 -20.62
C ASP A 348 42.05 22.02 -19.20
N LEU A 349 40.75 21.71 -19.02
CA LEU A 349 40.06 21.88 -17.74
C LEU A 349 40.16 20.68 -16.83
N PHE A 350 40.35 19.49 -17.39
CA PHE A 350 40.39 18.23 -16.62
C PHE A 350 41.79 17.59 -16.74
N GLY A 351 42.32 17.11 -15.62
CA GLY A 351 43.53 16.30 -15.60
C GLY A 351 43.31 14.92 -16.23
N ALA A 352 44.42 14.20 -16.45
CA ALA A 352 44.35 12.84 -17.00
C ALA A 352 43.47 11.92 -16.13
N GLY A 353 42.45 11.31 -16.74
CA GLY A 353 41.50 10.40 -16.07
C GLY A 353 40.43 11.08 -15.21
N GLU A 354 40.47 12.38 -15.01
CA GLU A 354 39.49 13.11 -14.17
C GLU A 354 38.12 13.13 -14.81
N LEU A 355 38.04 13.38 -16.11
CA LEU A 355 36.78 13.40 -16.85
C LEU A 355 36.15 11.99 -16.91
N GLU A 356 36.93 10.95 -17.13
CA GLU A 356 36.50 9.56 -17.08
C GLU A 356 35.96 9.19 -15.70
N GLY A 357 36.59 9.65 -14.63
CA GLY A 357 36.14 9.47 -13.26
C GLY A 357 34.75 10.04 -13.00
N LEU A 358 34.28 11.03 -13.78
CA LEU A 358 32.92 11.55 -13.67
C LEU A 358 31.86 10.57 -14.20
N PHE A 359 32.26 9.55 -14.94
CA PHE A 359 31.37 8.50 -15.48
C PHE A 359 31.35 7.23 -14.61
N ASP A 360 32.03 7.24 -13.47
CA ASP A 360 31.95 6.15 -12.50
C ASP A 360 30.59 6.14 -11.77
N LEU A 361 29.84 5.04 -11.93
CA LEU A 361 28.51 4.87 -11.32
C LEU A 361 28.55 4.74 -9.78
N GLY A 362 29.68 4.34 -9.23
CA GLY A 362 29.86 4.26 -7.77
C GLY A 362 29.62 5.60 -7.06
N TYR A 363 29.78 6.71 -7.78
CA TYR A 363 29.42 8.02 -7.26
C TYR A 363 27.93 8.13 -6.89
N HIS A 364 27.04 7.58 -7.69
CA HIS A 364 25.60 7.65 -7.47
C HIS A 364 25.13 6.69 -6.38
N THR A 365 25.87 5.63 -6.10
CA THR A 365 25.51 4.60 -5.11
C THR A 365 26.24 4.75 -3.77
N LYS A 366 27.15 5.72 -3.62
CA LYS A 366 28.00 5.90 -2.42
C LYS A 366 27.24 6.07 -1.10
N HIS A 367 25.98 6.47 -1.12
CA HIS A 367 25.15 6.67 0.06
C HIS A 367 24.02 5.63 0.21
N VAL A 368 24.02 4.58 -0.59
CA VAL A 368 23.04 3.48 -0.49
C VAL A 368 23.04 2.87 0.91
N GLU A 369 24.23 2.60 1.48
CA GLU A 369 24.38 2.09 2.84
C GLU A 369 23.70 2.98 3.89
N THR A 370 23.90 4.30 3.80
CA THR A 370 23.28 5.26 4.71
C THR A 370 21.76 5.18 4.67
N ILE A 371 21.18 5.02 3.47
CA ILE A 371 19.72 4.90 3.30
C ILE A 371 19.23 3.57 3.86
N PHE A 372 19.93 2.47 3.56
CA PHE A 372 19.60 1.14 4.10
C PHE A 372 19.63 1.12 5.62
N HIS A 373 20.65 1.73 6.23
CA HIS A 373 20.72 1.85 7.68
C HIS A 373 19.55 2.65 8.27
N ARG A 374 19.08 3.71 7.61
CA ARG A 374 17.90 4.48 8.06
C ARG A 374 16.60 3.67 8.00
N VAL A 375 16.47 2.77 7.03
CA VAL A 375 15.26 1.99 6.82
C VAL A 375 15.26 0.72 7.66
N PHE A 376 16.36 -0.01 7.71
CA PHE A 376 16.46 -1.36 8.28
C PHE A 376 17.29 -1.42 9.56
N GLY A 377 18.03 -0.38 9.92
CA GLY A 377 18.94 -0.35 11.07
C GLY A 377 18.26 -0.09 12.42
N ARG A 378 16.99 -0.53 12.60
CA ARG A 378 16.21 -0.34 13.84
C ARG A 378 16.39 -1.48 14.82
#